data_7ea092ec108ae3a775c0f9fb65f23b14
#
_entry.id   7ea092ec108ae3a775c0f9fb65f23b14
#
_cell.length_a   1.000
_cell.length_b   1.000
_cell.length_c   1.000
_cell.angle_alpha   90.00
_cell.angle_beta   90.00
_cell.angle_gamma   90.00
#
_symmetry.space_group_name_H-M   'P 1'
#
loop_
_entity.id
_entity.type
_entity.pdbx_description
1 polymer ?
#
loop_
_entity_poly.entity_id
_entity_poly.type
_entity_poly.pdbx_seq_one_letter_code
_entity_poly.pdbx_strand_id
1 'polypeptide(L)' 'MPYVNIKITIEKEAVSAEQKRALIAGVTKLLGDTLKREASRTVVVIEEVSTDDYGFGGESITELRSKQGK' A
#
# COMPACT_ATOMS: atom_id res chain seq x y z
N MET A 1 -7.40 14.45 -12.03
CA MET A 1 -7.46 14.04 -10.63
C MET A 1 -6.71 12.73 -10.46
N PRO A 2 -5.53 12.75 -9.82
CA PRO A 2 -4.77 11.51 -9.65
C PRO A 2 -5.44 10.55 -8.67
N TYR A 3 -5.25 9.28 -8.92
CA TYR A 3 -5.77 8.24 -8.05
C TYR A 3 -4.65 7.24 -7.77
N VAL A 4 -4.37 7.00 -6.51
CA VAL A 4 -3.32 6.08 -6.09
C VAL A 4 -3.92 5.03 -5.17
N ASN A 5 -3.64 3.78 -5.45
CA ASN A 5 -4.06 2.68 -4.59
C ASN A 5 -2.82 1.98 -4.06
N ILE A 6 -2.71 1.89 -2.75
CA ILE A 6 -1.60 1.22 -2.10
C ILE A 6 -2.15 -0.03 -1.44
N LYS A 7 -1.65 -1.18 -1.87
CA LYS A 7 -2.04 -2.44 -1.25
C LYS A 7 -0.90 -2.95 -0.40
N ILE A 8 -1.20 -3.27 0.83
CA ILE A 8 -0.22 -3.70 1.82
C ILE A 8 -0.66 -5.05 2.36
N THR A 9 0.27 -6.00 2.41
CA THR A 9 -0.06 -7.28 3.03
C THR A 9 -0.19 -7.08 4.54
N ILE A 10 -1.15 -7.80 5.11
CA ILE A 10 -1.35 -7.76 6.55
C ILE A 10 -0.23 -8.56 7.20
N GLU A 11 0.55 -7.88 8.02
CA GLU A 11 1.68 -8.49 8.70
C GLU A 11 1.39 -8.58 10.19
N LYS A 12 2.31 -9.20 10.89
CA LYS A 12 2.18 -9.34 12.33
C LYS A 12 2.02 -7.99 13.02
N GLU A 13 2.75 -7.00 12.55
CA GLU A 13 2.63 -5.64 13.07
C GLU A 13 1.69 -4.86 12.20
N ALA A 14 0.59 -4.41 12.78
CA ALA A 14 -0.41 -3.68 12.03
C ALA A 14 0.09 -2.29 11.68
N VAL A 15 -0.35 -1.82 10.52
CA VAL A 15 -0.07 -0.44 10.10
C VAL A 15 -1.00 0.47 10.87
N SER A 16 -0.43 1.47 11.54
CA SER A 16 -1.22 2.36 12.38
C SER A 16 -1.95 3.40 11.53
N ALA A 17 -2.98 4.01 12.11
CA ALA A 17 -3.70 5.09 11.45
C ALA A 17 -2.76 6.26 11.18
N GLU A 18 -1.80 6.48 12.06
CA GLU A 18 -0.84 7.54 11.89
C GLU A 18 0.06 7.29 10.69
N GLN A 19 0.50 6.04 10.53
CA GLN A 19 1.31 5.66 9.38
C GLN A 19 0.53 5.81 8.08
N LYS A 20 -0.74 5.45 8.11
CA LYS A 20 -1.59 5.59 6.92
C LYS A 20 -1.75 7.06 6.56
N ARG A 21 -1.94 7.91 7.55
CA ARG A 21 -2.04 9.35 7.30
C ARG A 21 -0.76 9.89 6.67
N ALA A 22 0.39 9.43 7.18
CA ALA A 22 1.66 9.88 6.63
C ALA A 22 1.83 9.44 5.18
N LEU A 23 1.41 8.21 4.86
CA LEU A 23 1.46 7.73 3.49
C LEU A 23 0.57 8.56 2.57
N ILE A 24 -0.64 8.82 3.01
CA ILE A 24 -1.58 9.59 2.21
C ILE A 24 -1.02 10.98 1.95
N ALA A 25 -0.53 11.64 2.98
CA ALA A 25 0.01 12.99 2.84
C ALA A 25 1.27 12.99 1.98
N GLY A 26 2.16 12.03 2.20
CA GLY A 26 3.42 11.97 1.47
C GLY A 26 3.24 11.69 -0.01
N VAL A 27 2.36 10.75 -0.34
CA VAL A 27 2.11 10.43 -1.74
C VAL A 27 1.45 11.61 -2.44
N THR A 28 0.51 12.25 -1.77
CA THR A 28 -0.15 13.42 -2.32
C THR A 28 0.85 14.52 -2.64
N LYS A 29 1.76 14.78 -1.70
CA LYS A 29 2.78 15.80 -1.91
C LYS A 29 3.70 15.44 -3.07
N LEU A 30 4.11 14.19 -3.12
CA LEU A 30 5.01 13.73 -4.18
C LEU A 30 4.38 13.93 -5.56
N LEU A 31 3.11 13.58 -5.69
CA LEU A 31 2.43 13.72 -6.97
C LEU A 31 2.27 15.19 -7.35
N GLY A 32 1.92 16.02 -6.38
CA GLY A 32 1.77 17.44 -6.64
C GLY A 32 3.06 18.07 -7.11
N ASP A 33 4.16 17.72 -6.44
CA ASP A 33 5.47 18.27 -6.78
C ASP A 33 5.94 17.76 -8.14
N THR A 34 5.75 16.47 -8.39
CA THR A 34 6.25 15.87 -9.61
C THR A 34 5.47 16.30 -10.84
N LEU A 35 4.15 16.31 -10.71
CA LEU A 35 3.29 16.65 -11.84
C LEU A 35 3.07 18.15 -11.98
N LYS A 36 3.49 18.93 -10.99
CA LYS A 36 3.31 20.37 -10.98
C LYS A 36 1.84 20.73 -11.09
N ARG A 37 1.01 20.01 -10.33
CA ARG A 37 -0.42 20.21 -10.32
C ARG A 37 -0.90 20.38 -8.90
N GLU A 38 -2.10 20.91 -8.81
CA GLU A 38 -2.72 21.05 -7.50
C GLU A 38 -2.98 19.68 -6.89
N ALA A 39 -2.56 19.52 -5.64
CA ALA A 39 -2.64 18.24 -4.96
C ALA A 39 -3.95 18.01 -4.24
N SER A 40 -4.78 19.04 -4.09
CA SER A 40 -5.97 18.96 -3.23
C SER A 40 -7.00 17.93 -3.71
N ARG A 41 -6.91 17.48 -4.95
CA ARG A 41 -7.86 16.52 -5.49
C ARG A 41 -7.24 15.15 -5.72
N THR A 42 -6.08 14.91 -5.16
CA THR A 42 -5.43 13.61 -5.26
C THR A 42 -6.14 12.64 -4.32
N VAL A 43 -6.48 11.47 -4.86
CA VAL A 43 -7.12 10.43 -4.08
C VAL A 43 -6.11 9.34 -3.79
N VAL A 44 -5.97 8.98 -2.54
CA VAL A 44 -5.08 7.88 -2.13
C VAL A 44 -5.90 6.90 -1.31
N VAL A 45 -5.88 5.64 -1.73
CA VAL A 45 -6.58 4.57 -1.02
C VAL A 45 -5.55 3.57 -0.54
N ILE A 46 -5.66 3.18 0.72
CA ILE A 46 -4.79 2.17 1.30
C ILE A 46 -5.65 0.96 1.63
N GLU A 47 -5.25 -0.19 1.10
CA GLU A 47 -5.95 -1.44 1.35
C GLU A 47 -5.00 -2.44 1.97
N GLU A 48 -5.43 -3.06 3.05
CA GLU A 48 -4.67 -4.13 3.68
C GLU A 48 -5.27 -5.46 3.24
N VAL A 49 -4.42 -6.33 2.71
CA VAL A 49 -4.88 -7.62 2.20
C VAL A 49 -4.15 -8.74 2.91
N SER A 50 -4.87 -9.84 3.09
CA SER A 50 -4.28 -11.04 3.69
C SER A 50 -3.19 -11.59 2.78
N THR A 51 -2.16 -12.18 3.38
CA THR A 51 -1.12 -12.84 2.60
C THR A 51 -1.67 -14.03 1.82
N ASP A 52 -2.84 -14.52 2.20
CA ASP A 52 -3.54 -15.55 1.43
C ASP A 52 -4.13 -14.98 0.15
N ASP A 53 -4.39 -13.69 0.13
CA ASP A 53 -5.01 -13.02 -1.02
C ASP A 53 -4.02 -12.31 -1.92
N TYR A 54 -2.75 -12.44 -1.63
CA TYR A 54 -1.70 -11.74 -2.36
C TYR A 54 -0.80 -12.81 -2.99
N GLY A 55 -0.85 -12.92 -4.30
CA GLY A 55 -0.15 -13.98 -5.01
C GLY A 55 1.04 -13.47 -5.80
N PHE A 56 2.01 -14.35 -5.94
CA PHE A 56 3.20 -14.04 -6.71
C PHE A 56 3.63 -15.32 -7.43
N GLY A 57 3.60 -15.29 -8.76
CA GLY A 57 4.03 -16.44 -9.53
C GLY A 57 3.15 -17.66 -9.37
N GLY A 58 1.87 -17.46 -9.05
CA GLY A 58 0.93 -18.57 -8.90
C GLY A 58 0.79 -19.09 -7.49
N GLU A 59 1.53 -18.54 -6.55
CA GLU A 59 1.44 -18.95 -5.15
C GLU A 59 1.15 -17.74 -4.27
N SER A 60 0.42 -17.98 -3.19
CA SER A 60 0.17 -16.92 -2.24
C SER A 60 1.44 -16.60 -1.47
N ILE A 61 1.47 -15.41 -0.89
CA ILE A 61 2.62 -15.03 -0.05
C ILE A 61 2.71 -15.96 1.15
N THR A 62 1.55 -16.40 1.67
CA THR A 62 1.53 -17.34 2.77
C THR A 62 2.28 -18.62 2.40
N GLU A 63 2.00 -19.15 1.21
CA GLU A 63 2.66 -20.37 0.74
C GLU A 63 4.14 -20.18 0.54
N LEU A 64 4.52 -19.02 -0.04
CA LEU A 64 5.92 -18.73 -0.30
C LEU A 64 6.73 -18.66 0.99
N ARG A 65 6.17 -18.01 2.00
CA ARG A 65 6.85 -17.91 3.28
C ARG A 65 6.96 -19.25 3.98
N SER A 66 5.95 -20.07 3.83
CA SER A 66 5.96 -21.40 4.40
C SER A 66 7.09 -22.25 3.78
N LYS A 67 7.27 -22.12 2.47
CA LYS A 67 8.33 -22.87 1.78
C LYS A 67 9.71 -22.40 2.18
N GLN A 68 9.83 -21.15 2.62
CA GLN A 68 11.12 -20.63 3.07
C GLN A 68 11.47 -21.07 4.48
N GLY A 69 10.59 -21.84 5.10
CA GLY A 69 10.86 -22.35 6.42
C GLY A 69 10.72 -21.33 7.53
N LYS A 70 9.98 -20.26 7.27
CA LYS A 70 9.80 -19.21 8.27
C LYS A 70 8.33 -19.01 8.61
#